data_67cd0dd9fc7e6c8091e190310168a97b
#
_entry.id   67cd0dd9fc7e6c8091e190310168a97b
#
_cell.length_a   1.000
_cell.length_b   1.000
_cell.length_c   1.000
_cell.angle_alpha   90.00
_cell.angle_beta   90.00
_cell.angle_gamma   90.00
#
_symmetry.space_group_name_H-M   'P 1'
#
loop_
_entity.id
_entity.type
_entity.pdbx_description
1 polymer ?
#
loop_
_entity_poly.entity_id
_entity_poly.type
_entity_poly.pdbx_seq_one_letter_code
_entity_poly.pdbx_strand_id
1 'polypeptide(L)'
;MAQRLVTWNVRLMKALSPNIFKFFSELSKHNNREWFDQHKPEFKVLETSVKQFGETLKDKLNQHDSIDRFKLFRIYRDVRFSKDKTPYKTHFGMAWHRTKPYYRGGYYLHLKPNDVFLACGFWDPNPIDLKRIREEIDLDGQEYRNLINAADFKNVWGELQGDKVKTAPKGYAKDNPNIDLLRYKQHIFMVRYTNQDIVAEDFIDRLDGA
;
A
#
# COMPACT_ATOMS: atom_id res chain seq x y z
N MET A 1 -15.88 47.50 -9.44
CA MET A 1 -14.60 46.78 -9.21
C MET A 1 -14.90 45.30 -9.11
N ALA A 2 -14.60 44.53 -10.15
CA ALA A 2 -14.86 43.09 -10.19
C ALA A 2 -13.68 42.36 -9.59
N GLN A 3 -13.90 41.67 -8.44
CA GLN A 3 -12.94 40.74 -7.87
C GLN A 3 -12.79 39.57 -8.82
N ARG A 4 -11.65 39.45 -9.48
CA ARG A 4 -11.23 38.23 -10.16
C ARG A 4 -11.00 37.13 -9.11
N LEU A 5 -11.94 36.19 -9.03
CA LEU A 5 -11.72 34.91 -8.38
C LEU A 5 -10.58 34.21 -9.13
N VAL A 6 -9.41 34.14 -8.52
CA VAL A 6 -8.29 33.31 -8.97
C VAL A 6 -8.70 31.87 -8.67
N THR A 7 -9.29 31.21 -9.65
CA THR A 7 -9.48 29.77 -9.63
C THR A 7 -8.10 29.14 -9.72
N TRP A 8 -7.57 28.68 -8.59
CA TRP A 8 -6.44 27.79 -8.57
C TRP A 8 -6.87 26.49 -9.26
N ASN A 9 -6.47 26.33 -10.52
CA ASN A 9 -6.52 25.03 -11.17
C ASN A 9 -5.59 24.11 -10.38
N VAL A 10 -6.16 23.31 -9.49
CA VAL A 10 -5.47 22.17 -8.87
C VAL A 10 -5.19 21.21 -10.02
N ARG A 11 -4.03 21.33 -10.64
CA ARG A 11 -3.56 20.40 -11.67
C ARG A 11 -3.46 19.05 -10.97
N LEU A 12 -4.42 18.17 -11.23
CA LEU A 12 -4.43 16.80 -10.70
C LEU A 12 -3.04 16.20 -10.94
N MET A 13 -2.34 15.86 -9.88
CA MET A 13 -0.99 15.27 -9.98
C MET A 13 -1.14 13.82 -10.46
N LYS A 14 -0.87 13.60 -11.74
CA LYS A 14 -0.99 12.29 -12.39
C LYS A 14 0.28 11.44 -12.29
N ALA A 15 1.43 12.07 -12.09
CA ALA A 15 2.74 11.44 -12.02
C ALA A 15 3.56 11.96 -10.84
N LEU A 16 4.58 11.21 -10.46
CA LEU A 16 5.51 11.55 -9.37
C LEU A 16 6.88 11.95 -9.92
N SER A 17 7.64 12.70 -9.13
CA SER A 17 8.99 13.14 -9.51
C SER A 17 10.02 12.01 -9.38
N PRO A 18 10.93 11.82 -10.36
CA PRO A 18 12.05 10.88 -10.23
C PRO A 18 13.04 11.28 -9.12
N ASN A 19 12.98 12.52 -8.64
CA ASN A 19 13.80 13.01 -7.54
C ASN A 19 13.51 12.28 -6.23
N ILE A 20 12.33 11.65 -6.08
CA ILE A 20 12.02 10.78 -4.95
C ILE A 20 13.07 9.68 -4.81
N PHE A 21 13.39 9.00 -5.91
CA PHE A 21 14.36 7.91 -5.89
C PHE A 21 15.80 8.40 -5.72
N LYS A 22 16.15 9.57 -6.30
CA LYS A 22 17.46 10.19 -6.08
C LYS A 22 17.65 10.50 -4.60
N PHE A 23 16.68 11.15 -3.98
CA PHE A 23 16.71 11.49 -2.56
C PHE A 23 16.89 10.25 -1.68
N PHE A 24 16.09 9.20 -1.88
CA PHE A 24 16.18 7.98 -1.08
C PHE A 24 17.46 7.18 -1.35
N SER A 25 18.00 7.23 -2.54
CA SER A 25 19.30 6.61 -2.85
C SER A 25 20.43 7.31 -2.07
N GLU A 26 20.43 8.64 -2.01
CA GLU A 26 21.41 9.38 -1.21
C GLU A 26 21.17 9.20 0.30
N LEU A 27 19.93 9.27 0.76
CA LEU A 27 19.60 8.99 2.16
C LEU A 27 20.05 7.58 2.58
N SER A 28 19.98 6.59 1.72
CA SER A 28 20.42 5.23 2.06
C SER A 28 21.94 5.12 2.33
N LYS A 29 22.73 5.99 1.70
CA LYS A 29 24.21 6.08 1.90
C LYS A 29 24.56 6.88 3.16
N HIS A 30 23.72 7.84 3.53
CA HIS A 30 23.94 8.84 4.58
C HIS A 30 22.80 8.86 5.61
N ASN A 31 22.33 7.69 6.05
CA ASN A 31 21.15 7.59 6.92
C ASN A 31 21.46 7.98 8.37
N ASN A 32 21.65 9.27 8.60
CA ASN A 32 21.88 9.89 9.90
C ASN A 32 21.14 11.23 10.02
N ARG A 33 21.07 11.80 11.23
CA ARG A 33 20.32 13.02 11.51
C ARG A 33 20.95 14.25 10.86
N GLU A 34 22.26 14.36 10.89
CA GLU A 34 23.00 15.50 10.38
C GLU A 34 22.75 15.69 8.88
N TRP A 35 22.93 14.64 8.09
CA TRP A 35 22.62 14.66 6.67
C TRP A 35 21.17 15.00 6.39
N PHE A 36 20.24 14.34 7.11
CA PHE A 36 18.82 14.57 6.90
C PHE A 36 18.39 16.02 7.23
N ASP A 37 18.92 16.61 8.30
CA ASP A 37 18.58 17.98 8.66
C ASP A 37 19.03 18.99 7.59
N GLN A 38 20.16 18.75 6.94
CA GLN A 38 20.62 19.55 5.79
C GLN A 38 19.73 19.41 4.55
N HIS A 39 19.15 18.21 4.32
CA HIS A 39 18.33 17.89 3.14
C HIS A 39 16.82 17.91 3.43
N LYS A 40 16.43 18.28 4.64
CA LYS A 40 15.03 18.33 5.05
C LYS A 40 14.13 19.26 4.22
N PRO A 41 14.59 20.43 3.73
CA PRO A 41 13.79 21.24 2.82
C PRO A 41 13.42 20.49 1.52
N GLU A 42 14.38 19.78 0.91
CA GLU A 42 14.15 18.96 -0.28
C GLU A 42 13.14 17.84 0.01
N PHE A 43 13.35 17.11 1.12
CA PHE A 43 12.40 16.07 1.57
C PHE A 43 10.97 16.62 1.70
N LYS A 44 10.80 17.82 2.26
CA LYS A 44 9.46 18.41 2.45
C LYS A 44 8.75 18.74 1.15
N VAL A 45 9.48 19.15 0.12
CA VAL A 45 8.91 19.35 -1.22
C VAL A 45 8.41 18.02 -1.79
N LEU A 46 9.24 16.96 -1.71
CA LEU A 46 8.86 15.62 -2.17
C LEU A 46 7.68 15.05 -1.37
N GLU A 47 7.69 15.18 -0.05
CA GLU A 47 6.62 14.72 0.85
C GLU A 47 5.28 15.40 0.50
N THR A 48 5.30 16.70 0.22
CA THR A 48 4.10 17.46 -0.19
C THR A 48 3.55 16.95 -1.52
N SER A 49 4.41 16.75 -2.52
CA SER A 49 4.04 16.20 -3.82
C SER A 49 3.42 14.80 -3.70
N VAL A 50 4.06 13.90 -2.93
CA VAL A 50 3.57 12.54 -2.69
C VAL A 50 2.23 12.55 -1.94
N LYS A 51 2.05 13.46 -0.99
CA LYS A 51 0.78 13.62 -0.27
C LYS A 51 -0.35 14.07 -1.21
N GLN A 52 -0.09 15.05 -2.08
CA GLN A 52 -1.08 15.50 -3.07
C GLN A 52 -1.46 14.38 -4.03
N PHE A 53 -0.48 13.60 -4.52
CA PHE A 53 -0.72 12.42 -5.34
C PHE A 53 -1.62 11.41 -4.62
N GLY A 54 -1.33 11.13 -3.33
CA GLY A 54 -2.12 10.19 -2.53
C GLY A 54 -3.56 10.64 -2.29
N GLU A 55 -3.81 11.94 -2.09
CA GLU A 55 -5.17 12.49 -2.00
C GLU A 55 -5.90 12.39 -3.34
N THR A 56 -5.22 12.71 -4.46
CA THR A 56 -5.80 12.55 -5.80
C THR A 56 -6.18 11.09 -6.09
N LEU A 57 -5.34 10.13 -5.72
CA LEU A 57 -5.68 8.71 -5.88
C LEU A 57 -6.84 8.30 -4.96
N LYS A 58 -6.93 8.86 -3.74
CA LYS A 58 -8.09 8.63 -2.87
C LYS A 58 -9.40 9.05 -3.55
N ASP A 59 -9.41 10.22 -4.18
CA ASP A 59 -10.59 10.74 -4.86
C ASP A 59 -11.00 9.85 -6.05
N LYS A 60 -10.01 9.27 -6.77
CA LYS A 60 -10.27 8.31 -7.84
C LYS A 60 -10.83 6.99 -7.30
N LEU A 61 -10.18 6.39 -6.32
CA LEU A 61 -10.65 5.15 -5.68
C LEU A 61 -12.08 5.29 -5.13
N ASN A 62 -12.46 6.44 -4.61
CA ASN A 62 -13.82 6.70 -4.11
C ASN A 62 -14.88 6.78 -5.21
N GLN A 63 -14.53 6.68 -6.50
CA GLN A 63 -15.51 6.56 -7.59
C GLN A 63 -16.07 5.13 -7.71
N HIS A 64 -15.33 4.12 -7.21
CA HIS A 64 -15.72 2.70 -7.32
C HIS A 64 -15.50 1.87 -6.04
N ASP A 65 -14.84 2.42 -5.00
CA ASP A 65 -14.70 1.81 -3.67
C ASP A 65 -15.06 2.85 -2.60
N SER A 66 -14.99 2.51 -1.34
CA SER A 66 -15.29 3.39 -0.21
C SER A 66 -14.06 3.55 0.68
N ILE A 67 -13.32 4.65 0.49
CA ILE A 67 -12.09 4.97 1.21
C ILE A 67 -12.34 6.13 2.17
N ASP A 68 -12.28 5.87 3.48
CA ASP A 68 -12.45 6.91 4.48
C ASP A 68 -11.15 7.67 4.77
N ARG A 69 -10.00 6.98 4.75
CA ARG A 69 -8.75 7.56 5.18
C ARG A 69 -7.57 7.23 4.28
N PHE A 70 -6.88 8.29 3.82
CA PHE A 70 -5.53 8.24 3.29
C PHE A 70 -4.51 8.50 4.39
N LYS A 71 -3.37 7.81 4.34
CA LYS A 71 -2.25 7.98 5.26
C LYS A 71 -0.92 7.90 4.52
N LEU A 72 -0.15 8.98 4.51
CA LEU A 72 1.28 8.95 4.20
C LEU A 72 2.05 8.62 5.49
N PHE A 73 2.86 7.57 5.47
CA PHE A 73 3.65 7.17 6.63
C PHE A 73 4.85 8.10 6.82
N ARG A 74 5.11 8.48 8.08
CA ARG A 74 6.29 9.29 8.44
C ARG A 74 7.58 8.59 8.06
N ILE A 75 8.61 9.37 7.70
CA ILE A 75 9.93 8.88 7.34
C ILE A 75 10.70 8.28 8.54
N TYR A 76 10.42 8.74 9.74
CA TYR A 76 11.10 8.28 10.95
C TYR A 76 10.80 6.81 11.25
N ARG A 77 11.85 6.05 11.57
CA ARG A 77 11.74 4.67 12.05
C ARG A 77 11.56 4.62 13.56
N ASP A 78 10.81 3.63 14.03
CA ASP A 78 10.83 3.25 15.44
C ASP A 78 11.96 2.23 15.64
N VAL A 79 13.08 2.69 16.17
CA VAL A 79 14.29 1.88 16.31
C VAL A 79 14.51 1.34 17.74
N ARG A 80 13.52 1.50 18.64
CA ARG A 80 13.66 1.09 20.04
C ARG A 80 14.04 -0.37 20.18
N PHE A 81 13.38 -1.24 19.45
CA PHE A 81 13.59 -2.70 19.49
C PHE A 81 14.30 -3.25 18.23
N SER A 82 14.75 -2.38 17.33
CA SER A 82 15.46 -2.80 16.09
C SER A 82 16.96 -2.97 16.35
N LYS A 83 17.56 -3.98 15.73
CA LYS A 83 19.02 -4.12 15.66
C LYS A 83 19.64 -3.03 14.77
N ASP A 84 18.97 -2.73 13.66
CA ASP A 84 19.34 -1.62 12.79
C ASP A 84 18.84 -0.30 13.38
N LYS A 85 19.77 0.59 13.72
CA LYS A 85 19.53 1.89 14.37
C LYS A 85 19.45 3.07 13.40
N THR A 86 19.46 2.84 12.08
CA THR A 86 19.27 3.91 11.10
C THR A 86 17.94 4.63 11.34
N PRO A 87 17.93 5.98 11.46
CA PRO A 87 16.76 6.71 11.97
C PRO A 87 15.64 6.88 10.95
N TYR A 88 15.92 6.74 9.65
CA TYR A 88 14.97 7.05 8.58
C TYR A 88 14.67 5.85 7.70
N LYS A 89 13.43 5.80 7.19
CA LYS A 89 13.04 4.91 6.09
C LYS A 89 13.61 5.44 4.78
N THR A 90 13.95 4.56 3.87
CA THR A 90 14.46 4.90 2.54
C THR A 90 13.39 4.74 1.46
N HIS A 91 12.13 5.01 1.82
CA HIS A 91 10.97 4.90 0.96
C HIS A 91 9.81 5.77 1.46
N PHE A 92 8.90 6.11 0.57
CA PHE A 92 7.55 6.51 0.96
C PHE A 92 6.63 5.29 1.01
N GLY A 93 5.79 5.24 2.04
CA GLY A 93 4.67 4.31 2.14
C GLY A 93 3.37 5.08 2.27
N MET A 94 2.37 4.71 1.49
CA MET A 94 1.04 5.30 1.50
C MET A 94 -0.01 4.22 1.70
N ALA A 95 -1.06 4.51 2.46
CA ALA A 95 -2.15 3.56 2.66
C ALA A 95 -3.50 4.26 2.49
N TRP A 96 -4.42 3.56 1.85
CA TRP A 96 -5.81 3.94 1.70
C TRP A 96 -6.67 2.89 2.41
N HIS A 97 -7.33 3.33 3.50
CA HIS A 97 -8.14 2.46 4.35
C HIS A 97 -9.59 2.53 3.92
N ARG A 98 -10.22 1.37 3.74
CA ARG A 98 -11.64 1.26 3.41
C ARG A 98 -12.50 1.62 4.61
N THR A 99 -13.73 2.07 4.35
CA THR A 99 -14.67 2.61 5.34
C THR A 99 -15.16 1.52 6.30
N LYS A 100 -14.81 1.66 7.57
CA LYS A 100 -15.27 0.78 8.65
C LYS A 100 -16.69 1.18 9.12
N PRO A 101 -17.47 0.26 9.68
CA PRO A 101 -17.18 -1.16 9.95
C PRO A 101 -17.45 -2.09 8.78
N TYR A 102 -18.04 -1.60 7.68
CA TYR A 102 -18.56 -2.42 6.59
C TYR A 102 -17.47 -3.06 5.75
N TYR A 103 -16.36 -2.32 5.51
CA TYR A 103 -15.24 -2.79 4.72
C TYR A 103 -13.98 -2.95 5.56
N ARG A 104 -13.13 -3.90 5.17
CA ARG A 104 -11.85 -4.21 5.79
C ARG A 104 -10.75 -4.17 4.77
N GLY A 105 -9.50 -4.14 5.26
CA GLY A 105 -8.34 -4.07 4.39
C GLY A 105 -8.15 -2.69 3.78
N GLY A 106 -7.58 -2.64 2.60
CA GLY A 106 -7.29 -1.43 1.84
C GLY A 106 -6.15 -1.61 0.87
N TYR A 107 -5.58 -0.49 0.44
CA TYR A 107 -4.51 -0.42 -0.54
C TYR A 107 -3.24 0.18 0.09
N TYR A 108 -2.08 -0.23 -0.41
CA TYR A 108 -0.80 0.27 0.05
C TYR A 108 0.15 0.45 -1.14
N LEU A 109 0.69 1.67 -1.32
CA LEU A 109 1.72 1.95 -2.32
C LEU A 109 3.07 2.16 -1.65
N HIS A 110 4.06 1.41 -2.13
CA HIS A 110 5.46 1.49 -1.72
C HIS A 110 6.30 2.15 -2.81
N LEU A 111 7.02 3.21 -2.46
CA LEU A 111 7.90 3.95 -3.37
C LEU A 111 9.32 3.94 -2.83
N LYS A 112 10.10 2.96 -3.24
CA LYS A 112 11.53 2.83 -2.94
C LYS A 112 12.31 2.65 -4.24
N PRO A 113 13.54 3.15 -4.34
CA PRO A 113 14.38 2.89 -5.52
C PRO A 113 14.46 1.39 -5.84
N ASN A 114 14.06 1.01 -7.06
CA ASN A 114 14.02 -0.36 -7.57
C ASN A 114 13.07 -1.33 -6.83
N ASP A 115 12.18 -0.81 -5.99
CA ASP A 115 11.19 -1.62 -5.27
C ASP A 115 9.89 -0.80 -5.14
N VAL A 116 9.14 -0.73 -6.24
CA VAL A 116 7.84 -0.05 -6.32
C VAL A 116 6.75 -1.09 -6.44
N PHE A 117 5.74 -1.02 -5.57
CA PHE A 117 4.58 -1.91 -5.66
C PHE A 117 3.32 -1.30 -5.07
N LEU A 118 2.19 -1.66 -5.65
CA LEU A 118 0.88 -1.50 -5.05
C LEU A 118 0.45 -2.84 -4.46
N ALA A 119 -0.04 -2.83 -3.23
CA ALA A 119 -0.63 -3.99 -2.59
C ALA A 119 -2.10 -3.71 -2.25
N CYS A 120 -2.93 -4.72 -2.34
CA CYS A 120 -4.30 -4.70 -1.83
C CYS A 120 -4.54 -5.87 -0.88
N GLY A 121 -5.59 -5.77 -0.07
CA GLY A 121 -5.99 -6.83 0.83
C GLY A 121 -5.94 -6.47 2.30
N PHE A 122 -5.68 -7.46 3.17
CA PHE A 122 -5.71 -7.30 4.60
C PHE A 122 -4.37 -7.72 5.23
N TRP A 123 -3.50 -6.72 5.45
CA TRP A 123 -2.12 -6.92 5.93
C TRP A 123 -2.06 -7.46 7.37
N ASP A 124 -2.82 -6.87 8.28
CA ASP A 124 -2.75 -7.19 9.72
C ASP A 124 -4.18 -7.30 10.29
N PRO A 125 -4.91 -8.37 9.92
CA PRO A 125 -6.23 -8.59 10.49
C PRO A 125 -6.10 -8.87 11.99
N ASN A 126 -6.93 -8.19 12.80
CA ASN A 126 -7.03 -8.53 14.20
C ASN A 126 -7.62 -9.95 14.36
N PRO A 127 -7.54 -10.57 15.56
CA PRO A 127 -7.99 -11.94 15.75
C PRO A 127 -9.47 -12.19 15.38
N ILE A 128 -10.34 -11.18 15.55
CA ILE A 128 -11.78 -11.28 15.22
C ILE A 128 -11.96 -11.29 13.70
N ASP A 129 -11.29 -10.36 12.98
CA ASP A 129 -11.37 -10.30 11.53
C ASP A 129 -10.73 -11.54 10.88
N LEU A 130 -9.58 -12.01 11.40
CA LEU A 130 -8.95 -13.24 10.91
C LEU A 130 -9.82 -14.48 11.13
N LYS A 131 -10.53 -14.53 12.27
CA LYS A 131 -11.48 -15.62 12.53
C LYS A 131 -12.62 -15.60 11.48
N ARG A 132 -13.22 -14.44 11.22
CA ARG A 132 -14.28 -14.29 10.20
C ARG A 132 -13.82 -14.71 8.82
N ILE A 133 -12.63 -14.27 8.39
CA ILE A 133 -12.04 -14.68 7.10
C ILE A 133 -11.93 -16.20 7.02
N ARG A 134 -11.48 -16.85 8.09
CA ARG A 134 -11.35 -18.30 8.13
C ARG A 134 -12.70 -19.01 8.12
N GLU A 135 -13.69 -18.49 8.83
CA GLU A 135 -15.06 -19.02 8.84
C GLU A 135 -15.68 -18.98 7.44
N GLU A 136 -15.52 -17.88 6.71
CA GLU A 136 -15.99 -17.77 5.31
C GLU A 136 -15.24 -18.74 4.37
N ILE A 137 -13.91 -18.85 4.48
CA ILE A 137 -13.12 -19.79 3.69
C ILE A 137 -13.48 -21.25 4.01
N ASP A 138 -13.77 -21.56 5.27
CA ASP A 138 -14.18 -22.93 5.68
C ASP A 138 -15.57 -23.28 5.13
N LEU A 139 -16.46 -22.29 5.11
CA LEU A 139 -17.82 -22.42 4.60
C LEU A 139 -17.83 -22.61 3.06
N ASP A 140 -17.15 -21.73 2.33
CA ASP A 140 -17.04 -21.79 0.87
C ASP A 140 -15.64 -21.33 0.38
N GLY A 141 -14.66 -22.22 0.56
CA GLY A 141 -13.30 -21.98 0.04
C GLY A 141 -13.23 -22.02 -1.49
N GLN A 142 -14.22 -22.60 -2.16
CA GLN A 142 -14.24 -22.66 -3.62
C GLN A 142 -14.57 -21.29 -4.23
N GLU A 143 -15.50 -20.54 -3.63
CA GLU A 143 -15.78 -19.16 -4.04
C GLU A 143 -14.52 -18.31 -3.95
N TYR A 144 -13.80 -18.38 -2.82
CA TYR A 144 -12.55 -17.65 -2.65
C TYR A 144 -11.48 -18.06 -3.68
N ARG A 145 -11.36 -19.38 -3.97
CA ARG A 145 -10.43 -19.88 -5.01
C ARG A 145 -10.80 -19.37 -6.39
N ASN A 146 -12.08 -19.36 -6.73
CA ASN A 146 -12.56 -18.88 -8.02
C ASN A 146 -12.21 -17.39 -8.19
N LEU A 147 -12.40 -16.57 -7.14
CA LEU A 147 -12.07 -15.15 -7.16
C LEU A 147 -10.57 -14.92 -7.41
N ILE A 148 -9.71 -15.51 -6.58
CA ILE A 148 -8.25 -15.26 -6.66
C ILE A 148 -7.57 -15.93 -7.87
N ASN A 149 -8.22 -16.88 -8.53
CA ASN A 149 -7.75 -17.53 -9.75
C ASN A 149 -8.46 -17.01 -11.01
N ALA A 150 -9.41 -16.08 -10.90
CA ALA A 150 -9.99 -15.42 -12.05
C ALA A 150 -8.88 -14.78 -12.90
N ALA A 151 -8.90 -14.99 -14.20
CA ALA A 151 -7.81 -14.61 -15.10
C ALA A 151 -7.48 -13.13 -15.00
N ASP A 152 -8.51 -12.26 -14.99
CA ASP A 152 -8.35 -10.82 -14.90
C ASP A 152 -7.69 -10.41 -13.58
N PHE A 153 -8.13 -10.98 -12.45
CA PHE A 153 -7.56 -10.73 -11.14
C PHE A 153 -6.10 -11.20 -11.05
N LYS A 154 -5.85 -12.46 -11.46
CA LYS A 154 -4.54 -13.10 -11.36
C LYS A 154 -3.48 -12.45 -12.25
N ASN A 155 -3.86 -12.00 -13.45
CA ASN A 155 -2.96 -11.31 -14.37
C ASN A 155 -2.47 -9.96 -13.81
N VAL A 156 -3.29 -9.26 -13.03
CA VAL A 156 -2.92 -7.98 -12.39
C VAL A 156 -2.20 -8.22 -11.06
N TRP A 157 -2.80 -9.01 -10.17
CA TRP A 157 -2.41 -9.09 -8.77
C TRP A 157 -1.51 -10.28 -8.42
N GLY A 158 -1.37 -11.26 -9.33
CA GLY A 158 -0.58 -12.46 -9.09
C GLY A 158 -1.20 -13.40 -8.05
N GLU A 159 -0.33 -14.03 -7.26
CA GLU A 159 -0.73 -15.03 -6.26
C GLU A 159 -0.98 -14.40 -4.88
N LEU A 160 -1.85 -15.07 -4.10
CA LEU A 160 -2.08 -14.74 -2.70
C LEU A 160 -0.77 -14.83 -1.89
N GLN A 161 -0.46 -13.76 -1.18
CA GLN A 161 0.71 -13.62 -0.33
C GLN A 161 0.31 -13.44 1.13
N GLY A 162 1.28 -13.68 2.03
CA GLY A 162 1.12 -13.51 3.46
C GLY A 162 1.77 -14.64 4.24
N ASP A 163 2.03 -14.37 5.51
CA ASP A 163 2.53 -15.37 6.44
C ASP A 163 1.51 -16.47 6.69
N LYS A 164 2.01 -17.70 6.89
CA LYS A 164 1.19 -18.85 7.26
C LYS A 164 1.57 -19.39 8.64
N VAL A 165 0.58 -19.89 9.38
CA VAL A 165 0.88 -20.76 10.52
C VAL A 165 1.43 -22.11 10.06
N LYS A 166 2.34 -22.70 10.84
CA LYS A 166 2.99 -23.98 10.48
C LYS A 166 2.03 -25.16 10.57
N THR A 167 1.07 -25.11 11.47
CA THR A 167 0.07 -26.16 11.73
C THR A 167 -1.33 -25.68 11.36
N ALA A 168 -2.33 -26.55 11.43
CA ALA A 168 -3.72 -26.15 11.31
C ALA A 168 -4.06 -25.09 12.38
N PRO A 169 -4.80 -24.01 12.02
CA PRO A 169 -5.27 -23.05 13.00
C PRO A 169 -6.20 -23.72 14.03
N LYS A 170 -6.29 -23.16 15.23
CA LYS A 170 -7.18 -23.67 16.27
C LYS A 170 -8.63 -23.70 15.78
N GLY A 171 -9.28 -24.86 15.92
CA GLY A 171 -10.67 -25.08 15.52
C GLY A 171 -10.83 -25.71 14.13
N TYR A 172 -9.74 -25.93 13.39
CA TYR A 172 -9.78 -26.53 12.05
C TYR A 172 -9.01 -27.86 12.01
N ALA A 173 -9.55 -28.86 11.29
CA ALA A 173 -8.91 -30.14 11.09
C ALA A 173 -7.68 -30.01 10.15
N LYS A 174 -6.70 -30.89 10.32
CA LYS A 174 -5.49 -30.89 9.49
C LYS A 174 -5.75 -31.32 8.04
N ASP A 175 -6.78 -32.11 7.84
CA ASP A 175 -7.27 -32.65 6.58
C ASP A 175 -8.43 -31.82 5.98
N ASN A 176 -8.70 -30.67 6.53
CA ASN A 176 -9.70 -29.73 5.97
C ASN A 176 -9.34 -29.40 4.50
N PRO A 177 -10.29 -29.49 3.55
CA PRO A 177 -10.02 -29.27 2.13
C PRO A 177 -9.50 -27.87 1.81
N ASN A 178 -9.73 -26.88 2.69
CA ASN A 178 -9.30 -25.49 2.56
C ASN A 178 -8.11 -25.16 3.47
N ILE A 179 -7.42 -26.15 4.05
CA ILE A 179 -6.38 -25.94 5.05
C ILE A 179 -5.21 -25.07 4.57
N ASP A 180 -4.88 -25.12 3.28
CA ASP A 180 -3.85 -24.33 2.65
C ASP A 180 -4.17 -22.81 2.71
N LEU A 181 -5.45 -22.43 2.57
CA LEU A 181 -5.96 -21.06 2.69
C LEU A 181 -6.15 -20.66 4.16
N LEU A 182 -6.71 -21.54 4.99
CA LEU A 182 -6.96 -21.30 6.41
C LEU A 182 -5.69 -21.00 7.21
N ARG A 183 -4.54 -21.47 6.73
CA ARG A 183 -3.23 -21.22 7.36
C ARG A 183 -2.71 -19.81 7.19
N TYR A 184 -3.23 -19.02 6.24
CA TYR A 184 -2.81 -17.64 6.08
C TYR A 184 -3.19 -16.79 7.30
N LYS A 185 -2.28 -15.88 7.67
CA LYS A 185 -2.51 -14.84 8.69
C LYS A 185 -2.85 -13.50 8.03
N GLN A 186 -2.49 -13.36 6.78
CA GLN A 186 -2.65 -12.15 5.96
C GLN A 186 -3.15 -12.57 4.60
N HIS A 187 -3.94 -11.72 3.98
CA HIS A 187 -4.48 -11.94 2.64
C HIS A 187 -4.10 -10.74 1.79
N ILE A 188 -2.99 -10.86 1.06
CA ILE A 188 -2.35 -9.75 0.35
C ILE A 188 -2.08 -10.15 -1.08
N PHE A 189 -2.26 -9.21 -1.98
CA PHE A 189 -1.89 -9.31 -3.39
C PHE A 189 -1.04 -8.10 -3.75
N MET A 190 -0.12 -8.26 -4.74
CA MET A 190 0.80 -7.19 -5.11
C MET A 190 1.00 -7.14 -6.61
N VAL A 191 0.98 -5.92 -7.15
CA VAL A 191 1.46 -5.61 -8.49
C VAL A 191 2.71 -4.75 -8.40
N ARG A 192 3.73 -5.06 -9.19
CA ARG A 192 5.00 -4.37 -9.18
C ARG A 192 5.12 -3.41 -10.34
N TYR A 193 5.80 -2.31 -10.07
CA TYR A 193 6.10 -1.25 -11.02
C TYR A 193 7.60 -0.97 -11.06
N THR A 194 8.05 -0.31 -12.11
CA THR A 194 9.44 0.14 -12.25
C THR A 194 9.60 1.58 -11.77
N ASN A 195 10.84 2.03 -11.61
CA ASN A 195 11.14 3.43 -11.34
C ASN A 195 10.66 4.37 -12.46
N GLN A 196 10.52 3.87 -13.69
CA GLN A 196 10.05 4.66 -14.83
C GLN A 196 8.53 4.82 -14.83
N ASP A 197 7.81 3.84 -14.29
CA ASP A 197 6.35 3.90 -14.23
C ASP A 197 5.85 5.09 -13.42
N ILE A 198 6.50 5.45 -12.33
CA ILE A 198 6.02 6.52 -11.43
C ILE A 198 6.04 7.91 -12.08
N VAL A 199 6.85 8.12 -13.13
CA VAL A 199 6.96 9.40 -13.84
C VAL A 199 6.04 9.46 -15.06
N ALA A 200 5.39 8.36 -15.43
CA ALA A 200 4.44 8.32 -16.53
C ALA A 200 3.16 9.10 -16.16
N GLU A 201 2.62 9.85 -17.12
CA GLU A 201 1.42 10.67 -16.87
C GLU A 201 0.17 9.83 -16.57
N ASP A 202 0.16 8.56 -16.96
CA ASP A 202 -0.91 7.60 -16.72
C ASP A 202 -0.72 6.78 -15.43
N PHE A 203 0.35 7.05 -14.65
CA PHE A 203 0.67 6.21 -13.48
C PHE A 203 -0.47 6.13 -12.48
N ILE A 204 -1.12 7.26 -12.18
CA ILE A 204 -2.26 7.27 -11.27
C ILE A 204 -3.46 6.49 -11.81
N ASP A 205 -3.69 6.54 -13.13
CA ASP A 205 -4.77 5.82 -13.78
C ASP A 205 -4.50 4.30 -13.78
N ARG A 206 -3.24 3.90 -13.93
CA ARG A 206 -2.80 2.49 -13.80
C ARG A 206 -2.91 1.95 -12.38
N LEU A 207 -2.72 2.79 -11.36
CA LEU A 207 -2.95 2.40 -9.96
C LEU A 207 -4.43 2.25 -9.64
N ASP A 208 -5.26 3.11 -10.20
CA ASP A 208 -6.71 3.12 -10.01
C ASP A 208 -7.41 1.98 -10.76
N GLY A 209 -6.89 1.60 -11.93
CA GLY A 209 -7.41 0.53 -12.76
C GLY A 209 -6.91 -0.88 -12.42
N ALA A 210 -6.00 -1.00 -11.43
CA ALA A 210 -5.52 -2.29 -10.95
C ALA A 210 -6.50 -2.87 -9.91
#